data_dfd2e239c0445ee58c31b4ad127d8c8b
#
_entry.id   dfd2e239c0445ee58c31b4ad127d8c8b
#
_cell.length_a   1.000
_cell.length_b   1.000
_cell.length_c   1.000
_cell.angle_alpha   90.00
_cell.angle_beta   90.00
_cell.angle_gamma   90.00
#
_symmetry.space_group_name_H-M   'P 1'
#
loop_
_entity.id
_entity.type
_entity.pdbx_description
1 polymer ?
#
loop_
_entity_poly.entity_id
_entity_poly.type
_entity_poly.pdbx_seq_one_letter_code
_entity_poly.pdbx_strand_id
1 'polypeptide(L)'
;MTITYHDLMHAARAALRAAGVDDEANKLEAQDLICAAAGKTPEQLYRDFSLYTTDAIAETIEKYMDRRLAGEPIAYIIGEWDFMGLRFFVNPAALIPRVDTEMLAQLAISRLKEHPGHTRVLDLCA
;
A
#
# COMPACT_ATOMS: atom_id res chain seq x y z
N MET A 1 13.12 8.60 21.94
CA MET A 1 12.87 7.28 22.56
C MET A 1 13.11 6.21 21.50
N THR A 2 13.93 5.27 21.77
CA THR A 2 14.35 4.26 20.80
C THR A 2 13.34 3.10 20.78
N ILE A 3 12.67 2.91 19.67
CA ILE A 3 11.69 1.84 19.46
C ILE A 3 12.14 0.96 18.27
N THR A 4 11.95 -0.35 18.36
CA THR A 4 12.31 -1.26 17.27
C THR A 4 11.22 -1.32 16.20
N TYR A 5 11.57 -1.79 15.00
CA TYR A 5 10.58 -2.07 13.95
C TYR A 5 9.55 -3.10 14.41
N HIS A 6 9.98 -4.09 15.22
CA HIS A 6 9.07 -5.07 15.83
C HIS A 6 8.02 -4.39 16.70
N ASP A 7 8.44 -3.49 17.60
CA ASP A 7 7.53 -2.81 18.50
C ASP A 7 6.56 -1.89 17.76
N LEU A 8 7.04 -1.19 16.70
CA LEU A 8 6.18 -0.39 15.83
C LEU A 8 5.14 -1.25 15.12
N MET A 9 5.56 -2.39 14.57
CA MET A 9 4.65 -3.33 13.91
C MET A 9 3.58 -3.83 14.89
N HIS A 10 3.99 -4.22 16.08
CA HIS A 10 3.07 -4.71 17.12
C HIS A 10 2.06 -3.64 17.52
N ALA A 11 2.53 -2.41 17.78
CA ALA A 11 1.67 -1.28 18.17
C ALA A 11 0.69 -0.89 17.05
N ALA A 12 1.16 -0.81 15.80
CA ALA A 12 0.32 -0.49 14.64
C ALA A 12 -0.77 -1.54 14.43
N ARG A 13 -0.42 -2.83 14.50
CA ARG A 13 -1.39 -3.92 14.40
C ARG A 13 -2.43 -3.90 15.51
N ALA A 14 -2.00 -3.64 16.75
CA ALA A 14 -2.92 -3.54 17.88
C ALA A 14 -3.92 -2.39 17.71
N ALA A 15 -3.47 -1.23 17.25
CA ALA A 15 -4.33 -0.08 16.98
C ALA A 15 -5.33 -0.35 15.85
N LEU A 16 -4.91 -0.97 14.75
CA LEU A 16 -5.78 -1.35 13.64
C LEU A 16 -6.81 -2.41 14.06
N ARG A 17 -6.40 -3.39 14.85
CA ARG A 17 -7.31 -4.40 15.41
C ARG A 17 -8.38 -3.75 16.30
N ALA A 18 -7.98 -2.82 17.16
CA ALA A 18 -8.91 -2.08 18.01
C ALA A 18 -9.91 -1.24 17.18
N ALA A 19 -9.54 -0.82 15.99
CA ALA A 19 -10.40 -0.12 15.03
C ALA A 19 -11.27 -1.07 14.17
N GLY A 20 -11.20 -2.38 14.40
CA GLY A 20 -12.02 -3.37 13.71
C GLY A 20 -11.42 -3.97 12.45
N VAL A 21 -10.15 -3.73 12.18
CA VAL A 21 -9.42 -4.33 11.04
C VAL A 21 -9.04 -5.76 11.41
N ASP A 22 -9.42 -6.75 10.58
CA ASP A 22 -9.12 -8.15 10.83
C ASP A 22 -7.61 -8.45 10.85
N ASP A 23 -7.23 -9.64 11.34
CA ASP A 23 -5.82 -9.97 11.59
C ASP A 23 -4.96 -10.06 10.34
N GLU A 24 -5.50 -10.50 9.22
CA GLU A 24 -4.77 -10.56 7.96
C GLU A 24 -4.58 -9.14 7.38
N ALA A 25 -5.64 -8.36 7.35
CA ALA A 25 -5.60 -6.99 6.85
C ALA A 25 -4.73 -6.09 7.73
N ASN A 26 -4.81 -6.17 9.07
CA ASN A 26 -4.00 -5.32 9.95
C ASN A 26 -2.51 -5.58 9.81
N LYS A 27 -2.11 -6.82 9.53
CA LYS A 27 -0.71 -7.17 9.26
C LYS A 27 -0.20 -6.50 7.99
N LEU A 28 -0.97 -6.58 6.90
CA LEU A 28 -0.60 -5.99 5.61
C LEU A 28 -0.59 -4.46 5.68
N GLU A 29 -1.61 -3.86 6.26
CA GLU A 29 -1.70 -2.41 6.40
C GLU A 29 -0.56 -1.84 7.26
N ALA A 30 -0.25 -2.44 8.39
CA ALA A 30 0.86 -2.02 9.25
C ALA A 30 2.21 -2.16 8.52
N GLN A 31 2.42 -3.27 7.81
CA GLN A 31 3.61 -3.48 6.99
C GLN A 31 3.77 -2.39 5.93
N ASP A 32 2.70 -2.09 5.17
CA ASP A 32 2.73 -1.11 4.10
C ASP A 32 3.07 0.29 4.62
N LEU A 33 2.46 0.70 5.74
CA LEU A 33 2.72 2.00 6.35
C LEU A 33 4.16 2.12 6.88
N ILE A 34 4.66 1.08 7.53
CA ILE A 34 6.04 1.07 8.07
C ILE A 34 7.06 1.03 6.93
N CYS A 35 6.84 0.21 5.92
CA CYS A 35 7.71 0.16 4.74
C CYS A 35 7.77 1.51 4.03
N ALA A 36 6.63 2.17 3.83
CA ALA A 36 6.57 3.49 3.21
C ALA A 36 7.31 4.56 4.03
N ALA A 37 7.11 4.58 5.35
CA ALA A 37 7.77 5.55 6.23
C ALA A 37 9.28 5.35 6.31
N ALA A 38 9.73 4.10 6.29
CA ALA A 38 11.14 3.74 6.43
C ALA A 38 11.89 3.63 5.09
N GLY A 39 11.20 3.69 3.95
CA GLY A 39 11.79 3.46 2.63
C GLY A 39 12.34 2.04 2.47
N LYS A 40 11.67 1.04 3.04
CA LYS A 40 12.08 -0.36 3.04
C LYS A 40 11.12 -1.23 2.23
N THR A 41 11.66 -2.32 1.67
CA THR A 41 10.83 -3.43 1.18
C THR A 41 10.36 -4.29 2.36
N PRO A 42 9.31 -5.13 2.19
CA PRO A 42 8.90 -6.08 3.22
C PRO A 42 10.04 -7.00 3.69
N GLU A 43 10.87 -7.48 2.78
CA GLU A 43 12.02 -8.34 3.09
C GLU A 43 13.04 -7.60 3.95
N GLN A 44 13.33 -6.35 3.63
CA GLN A 44 14.23 -5.49 4.40
C GLN A 44 13.65 -5.20 5.79
N LEU A 45 12.36 -4.94 5.88
CA LEU A 45 11.68 -4.73 7.15
C LEU A 45 11.83 -5.94 8.08
N TYR A 46 11.54 -7.14 7.59
CA TYR A 46 11.64 -8.36 8.39
C TYR A 46 13.08 -8.74 8.75
N ARG A 47 14.03 -8.51 7.86
CA ARG A 47 15.45 -8.68 8.17
C ARG A 47 15.89 -7.76 9.30
N ASP A 48 15.41 -6.51 9.28
CA ASP A 48 15.83 -5.45 10.21
C ASP A 48 14.87 -5.34 11.42
N PHE A 49 14.03 -6.32 11.65
CA PHE A 49 12.89 -6.28 12.59
C PHE A 49 13.29 -5.94 14.03
N SER A 50 14.46 -6.41 14.46
CA SER A 50 15.03 -6.16 15.80
C SER A 50 15.84 -4.87 15.90
N LEU A 51 16.05 -4.17 14.79
CA LEU A 51 16.78 -2.92 14.79
C LEU A 51 15.92 -1.77 15.30
N TYR A 52 16.57 -0.79 15.90
CA TYR A 52 15.92 0.44 16.32
C TYR A 52 15.62 1.35 15.14
N THR A 53 14.50 2.03 15.20
CA THR A 53 14.14 3.08 14.23
C THR A 53 14.70 4.43 14.65
N THR A 54 14.70 5.37 13.72
CA THR A 54 14.95 6.77 14.03
C THR A 54 13.66 7.44 14.54
N ASP A 55 13.81 8.50 15.32
CA ASP A 55 12.66 9.28 15.81
C ASP A 55 11.83 9.83 14.64
N ALA A 56 12.48 10.27 13.56
CA ALA A 56 11.80 10.75 12.35
C ALA A 56 10.92 9.68 11.68
N ILE A 57 11.37 8.43 11.63
CA ILE A 57 10.57 7.30 11.10
C ILE A 57 9.40 7.02 12.05
N ALA A 58 9.64 6.97 13.35
CA ALA A 58 8.59 6.71 14.34
C ALA A 58 7.49 7.79 14.28
N GLU A 59 7.86 9.06 14.21
CA GLU A 59 6.91 10.17 14.05
C GLU A 59 6.13 10.10 12.73
N THR A 60 6.76 9.68 11.64
CA THR A 60 6.10 9.52 10.36
C THR A 60 5.05 8.40 10.42
N ILE A 61 5.40 7.28 11.05
CA ILE A 61 4.47 6.15 11.25
C ILE A 61 3.29 6.57 12.12
N GLU A 62 3.54 7.33 13.19
CA GLU A 62 2.47 7.85 14.05
C GLU A 62 1.48 8.71 13.24
N LYS A 63 1.97 9.65 12.42
CA LYS A 63 1.14 10.46 11.53
C LYS A 63 0.36 9.62 10.52
N TYR A 64 0.97 8.59 9.96
CA TYR A 64 0.30 7.67 9.03
C TYR A 64 -0.80 6.88 9.72
N MET A 65 -0.54 6.41 10.94
CA MET A 65 -1.54 5.70 11.75
C MET A 65 -2.72 6.60 12.12
N ASP A 66 -2.48 7.85 12.52
CA ASP A 66 -3.55 8.81 12.81
C ASP A 66 -4.46 9.03 11.60
N ARG A 67 -3.89 9.20 10.42
CA ARG A 67 -4.64 9.34 9.15
C ARG A 67 -5.44 8.07 8.85
N ARG A 68 -4.83 6.90 9.02
CA ARG A 68 -5.53 5.62 8.78
C ARG A 68 -6.68 5.39 9.75
N LEU A 69 -6.48 5.66 11.02
CA LEU A 69 -7.51 5.52 12.06
C LEU A 69 -8.65 6.54 11.91
N ALA A 70 -8.37 7.68 11.28
CA ALA A 70 -9.40 8.65 10.88
C ALA A 70 -10.20 8.21 9.64
N GLY A 71 -9.88 7.05 9.03
CA GLY A 71 -10.61 6.46 7.91
C GLY A 71 -9.99 6.70 6.54
N GLU A 72 -8.80 7.31 6.45
CA GLU A 72 -8.14 7.53 5.17
C GLU A 72 -7.59 6.21 4.59
N PRO A 73 -7.82 5.91 3.29
CA PRO A 73 -7.28 4.72 2.66
C PRO A 73 -5.74 4.69 2.66
N ILE A 74 -5.16 3.52 2.86
CA ILE A 74 -3.70 3.31 2.86
C ILE A 74 -3.04 3.88 1.60
N ALA A 75 -3.62 3.64 0.43
CA ALA A 75 -3.08 4.13 -0.84
C ALA A 75 -2.89 5.65 -0.87
N TYR A 76 -3.81 6.41 -0.30
CA TYR A 76 -3.71 7.87 -0.25
C TYR A 76 -2.70 8.34 0.81
N ILE A 77 -2.56 7.62 1.90
CA ILE A 77 -1.56 7.93 2.94
C ILE A 77 -0.15 7.75 2.39
N ILE A 78 0.10 6.64 1.69
CA ILE A 78 1.38 6.32 1.06
C ILE A 78 1.60 7.17 -0.20
N GLY A 79 0.53 7.50 -0.94
CA GLY A 79 0.59 8.24 -2.19
C GLY A 79 0.94 7.40 -3.42
N GLU A 80 1.05 6.09 -3.25
CA GLU A 80 1.37 5.13 -4.31
C GLU A 80 0.54 3.86 -4.13
N TRP A 81 0.26 3.19 -5.25
CA TRP A 81 -0.45 1.91 -5.26
C TRP A 81 0.01 1.04 -6.41
N ASP A 82 0.14 -0.26 -6.15
CA ASP A 82 0.49 -1.22 -7.18
C ASP A 82 -0.75 -1.63 -7.97
N PHE A 83 -0.61 -1.62 -9.30
CA PHE A 83 -1.62 -2.10 -10.23
C PHE A 83 -0.93 -2.86 -11.36
N MET A 84 -1.24 -4.13 -11.53
CA MET A 84 -0.63 -5.02 -12.51
C MET A 84 0.92 -5.02 -12.48
N GLY A 85 1.49 -4.97 -11.27
CA GLY A 85 2.94 -4.93 -11.06
C GLY A 85 3.60 -3.59 -11.37
N LEU A 86 2.83 -2.56 -11.69
CA LEU A 86 3.31 -1.21 -11.88
C LEU A 86 2.94 -0.33 -10.69
N ARG A 87 3.84 0.58 -10.35
CA ARG A 87 3.63 1.55 -9.27
C ARG A 87 3.02 2.82 -9.83
N PHE A 88 1.83 3.17 -9.35
CA PHE A 88 1.11 4.39 -9.73
C PHE A 88 1.08 5.39 -8.58
N PHE A 89 1.30 6.66 -8.87
CA PHE A 89 0.98 7.73 -7.94
C PHE A 89 -0.53 7.87 -7.82
N VAL A 90 -1.02 7.95 -6.59
CA VAL A 90 -2.44 8.12 -6.28
C VAL A 90 -2.66 9.26 -5.30
N ASN A 91 -3.79 9.95 -5.45
CA ASN A 91 -4.24 10.98 -4.53
C ASN A 91 -5.78 11.02 -4.53
N PRO A 92 -6.42 11.75 -3.61
CA PRO A 92 -7.89 11.79 -3.52
C PRO A 92 -8.63 12.29 -4.77
N ALA A 93 -7.92 12.87 -5.76
CA ALA A 93 -8.52 13.28 -7.03
C ALA A 93 -8.78 12.11 -7.98
N ALA A 94 -8.23 10.93 -7.71
CA ALA A 94 -8.40 9.73 -8.52
C ALA A 94 -8.86 8.54 -7.67
N LEU A 95 -9.68 7.67 -8.26
CA LEU A 95 -10.06 6.41 -7.62
C LEU A 95 -8.84 5.49 -7.53
N ILE A 96 -8.68 4.85 -6.37
CA ILE A 96 -7.64 3.81 -6.19
C ILE A 96 -7.94 2.65 -7.14
N PRO A 97 -6.97 2.21 -7.98
CA PRO A 97 -7.16 1.09 -8.89
C PRO A 97 -7.61 -0.18 -8.14
N ARG A 98 -8.64 -0.84 -8.65
CA ARG A 98 -9.24 -2.04 -8.06
C ARG A 98 -8.75 -3.32 -8.73
N VAL A 99 -8.73 -4.41 -7.96
CA VAL A 99 -8.36 -5.75 -8.46
C VAL A 99 -9.23 -6.20 -9.64
N ASP A 100 -10.53 -5.91 -9.60
CA ASP A 100 -11.45 -6.22 -10.71
C ASP A 100 -11.05 -5.53 -12.01
N THR A 101 -10.49 -4.32 -11.93
CA THR A 101 -9.96 -3.59 -13.10
C THR A 101 -8.70 -4.26 -13.67
N GLU A 102 -7.89 -4.92 -12.83
CA GLU A 102 -6.75 -5.72 -13.32
C GLU A 102 -7.21 -6.85 -14.22
N MET A 103 -8.31 -7.53 -13.90
CA MET A 103 -8.89 -8.57 -14.74
C MET A 103 -9.30 -8.03 -16.11
N LEU A 104 -9.97 -6.88 -16.14
CA LEU A 104 -10.34 -6.21 -17.39
C LEU A 104 -9.11 -5.85 -18.23
N ALA A 105 -8.08 -5.28 -17.59
CA ALA A 105 -6.84 -4.92 -18.26
C ALA A 105 -6.11 -6.15 -18.82
N GLN A 106 -6.06 -7.26 -18.08
CA GLN A 106 -5.46 -8.52 -18.54
C GLN A 106 -6.19 -9.09 -19.77
N LEU A 107 -7.53 -9.06 -19.78
CA LEU A 107 -8.33 -9.49 -20.90
C LEU A 107 -8.07 -8.61 -22.15
N ALA A 108 -7.99 -7.30 -21.98
CA ALA A 108 -7.68 -6.37 -23.06
C ALA A 108 -6.27 -6.63 -23.64
N ILE A 109 -5.27 -6.81 -22.78
CA ILE A 109 -3.89 -7.12 -23.18
C ILE A 109 -3.84 -8.44 -23.95
N SER A 110 -4.52 -9.49 -23.47
CA SER A 110 -4.57 -10.78 -24.15
C SER A 110 -5.18 -10.66 -25.54
N ARG A 111 -6.27 -9.92 -25.69
CA ARG A 111 -6.90 -9.66 -26.99
C ARG A 111 -5.98 -8.90 -27.95
N LEU A 112 -5.28 -7.89 -27.45
CA LEU A 112 -4.32 -7.13 -28.27
C LEU A 112 -3.15 -7.99 -28.76
N LYS A 113 -2.70 -8.95 -27.95
CA LYS A 113 -1.64 -9.90 -28.35
C LYS A 113 -2.08 -10.88 -29.44
N GLU A 114 -3.37 -11.22 -29.48
CA GLU A 114 -3.94 -12.07 -30.53
C GLU A 114 -4.04 -11.36 -31.90
N HIS A 115 -3.97 -10.04 -31.90
CA HIS A 115 -4.09 -9.21 -33.09
C HIS A 115 -2.85 -8.33 -33.30
N PRO A 116 -1.70 -8.92 -33.70
CA PRO A 116 -0.48 -8.15 -33.94
C PRO A 116 -0.65 -7.18 -35.10
N GLY A 117 -0.17 -5.98 -34.96
CA GLY A 117 -0.24 -4.91 -35.94
C GLY A 117 -0.94 -3.66 -35.42
N HIS A 118 -1.38 -2.80 -36.33
CA HIS A 118 -2.10 -1.58 -35.93
C HIS A 118 -3.51 -1.91 -35.44
N THR A 119 -3.74 -1.77 -34.13
CA THR A 119 -5.04 -1.98 -33.50
C THR A 119 -5.57 -0.67 -32.94
N ARG A 120 -6.84 -0.38 -33.15
CA ARG A 120 -7.54 0.75 -32.56
C ARG A 120 -8.27 0.27 -31.31
N VAL A 121 -8.07 0.95 -30.20
CA VAL A 121 -8.72 0.65 -28.91
C VAL A 121 -9.56 1.87 -28.50
N LEU A 122 -10.76 1.61 -28.04
CA LEU A 122 -11.65 2.61 -27.46
C LEU A 122 -11.89 2.27 -26.00
N ASP A 123 -11.51 3.17 -25.10
CA ASP A 123 -11.83 3.09 -23.68
C ASP A 123 -13.05 3.98 -23.41
N LEU A 124 -14.17 3.33 -23.03
CA LEU A 124 -15.42 4.01 -22.72
C LEU A 124 -15.53 4.27 -21.23
N CYS A 125 -15.98 5.46 -20.86
CA CYS A 125 -16.17 5.87 -19.47
C CYS A 125 -14.87 5.89 -18.64
N ALA A 126 -13.77 6.21 -19.33
CA ALA A 126 -12.48 6.37 -18.66
C ALA A 126 -12.42 7.63 -17.81
#